data_c2eca901f27e31d52a1263fb5285ad54
#
_entry.id   c2eca901f27e31d52a1263fb5285ad54
#
_cell.length_a   1.000
_cell.length_b   1.000
_cell.length_c   1.000
_cell.angle_alpha   90.00
_cell.angle_beta   90.00
_cell.angle_gamma   90.00
#
_symmetry.space_group_name_H-M   'P 1'
#
loop_
_entity.id
_entity.type
_entity.pdbx_description
1 polymer ?
#
loop_
_entity_poly.entity_id
_entity_poly.type
_entity_poly.pdbx_seq_one_letter_code
_entity_poly.pdbx_strand_id
1 'polypeptide(L)' 'MDSSLLAEAQDERIPERDILAMLAMIDYLIGEIGKIDPMSAQYLVVARKSLAEAAGEAFVKAH' A
#
# COMPACT_ATOMS: atom_id res chain seq x y z
N MET A 1 -28.04 4.47 4.97
CA MET A 1 -26.74 4.06 4.47
C MET A 1 -26.65 2.55 4.32
N ASP A 2 -26.19 2.13 3.22
CA ASP A 2 -26.15 0.70 2.93
C ASP A 2 -24.80 0.11 3.35
N SER A 3 -24.80 -0.61 4.48
CA SER A 3 -23.57 -1.20 4.98
C SER A 3 -23.11 -2.38 4.15
N SER A 4 -23.97 -2.93 3.30
CA SER A 4 -23.56 -4.04 2.45
C SER A 4 -22.58 -3.61 1.37
N LEU A 5 -22.64 -2.34 0.96
CA LEU A 5 -21.64 -1.82 0.03
C LEU A 5 -20.26 -1.79 0.63
N LEU A 6 -20.17 -1.43 1.91
CA LEU A 6 -18.88 -1.43 2.59
C LEU A 6 -18.35 -2.85 2.77
N ALA A 7 -19.23 -3.79 3.09
CA ALA A 7 -18.83 -5.17 3.23
C ALA A 7 -18.32 -5.74 1.91
N GLU A 8 -18.99 -5.42 0.82
CA GLU A 8 -18.55 -5.87 -0.50
C GLU A 8 -17.19 -5.31 -0.86
N ALA A 9 -16.97 -4.02 -0.58
CA ALA A 9 -15.69 -3.40 -0.86
C ALA A 9 -14.58 -4.04 -0.04
N GLN A 10 -14.87 -4.39 1.21
CA GLN A 10 -13.88 -5.02 2.08
C GLN A 10 -13.56 -6.45 1.66
N ASP A 11 -14.53 -7.14 1.07
CA ASP A 11 -14.33 -8.51 0.63
C ASP A 11 -13.60 -8.59 -0.69
N GLU A 12 -13.59 -7.52 -1.47
CA GLU A 12 -12.88 -7.52 -2.73
C GLU A 12 -11.38 -7.57 -2.50
N ARG A 13 -10.74 -8.46 -3.23
CA ARG A 13 -9.30 -8.54 -3.20
C ARG A 13 -8.70 -7.41 -4.01
N ILE A 14 -7.66 -6.81 -3.48
CA ILE A 14 -6.96 -5.76 -4.19
C ILE A 14 -6.09 -6.42 -5.26
N PRO A 15 -6.27 -6.06 -6.54
CA PRO A 15 -5.44 -6.64 -7.59
C PRO A 15 -3.97 -6.33 -7.39
N GLU A 16 -3.12 -7.24 -7.82
CA GLU A 16 -1.68 -7.07 -7.71
C GLU A 16 -1.21 -5.78 -8.36
N ARG A 17 -1.77 -5.45 -9.52
CA ARG A 17 -1.40 -4.22 -10.23
C ARG A 17 -1.68 -2.97 -9.39
N ASP A 18 -2.76 -3.01 -8.58
CA ASP A 18 -3.10 -1.86 -7.74
C ASP A 18 -2.11 -1.73 -6.60
N ILE A 19 -1.64 -2.85 -6.06
CA ILE A 19 -0.63 -2.82 -5.01
C ILE A 19 0.68 -2.30 -5.58
N LEU A 20 1.06 -2.74 -6.77
CA LEU A 20 2.27 -2.23 -7.42
C LEU A 20 2.18 -0.73 -7.68
N ALA A 21 0.99 -0.27 -8.09
CA ALA A 21 0.77 1.16 -8.31
C ALA A 21 0.91 1.94 -7.01
N MET A 22 0.36 1.40 -5.91
CA MET A 22 0.49 2.04 -4.60
C MET A 22 1.94 2.12 -4.15
N LEU A 23 2.70 1.05 -4.34
CA LEU A 23 4.12 1.05 -3.99
C LEU A 23 4.89 2.10 -4.81
N ALA A 24 4.56 2.21 -6.09
CA ALA A 24 5.20 3.22 -6.95
C ALA A 24 4.85 4.63 -6.48
N MET A 25 3.61 4.86 -6.07
CA MET A 25 3.21 6.15 -5.54
C MET A 25 3.95 6.48 -4.25
N ILE A 26 4.12 5.49 -3.39
CA ILE A 26 4.87 5.70 -2.15
C ILE A 26 6.32 6.05 -2.48
N ASP A 27 6.92 5.37 -3.45
CA ASP A 27 8.29 5.67 -3.88
C ASP A 27 8.42 7.12 -4.35
N TYR A 28 7.44 7.57 -5.13
CA TYR A 28 7.43 8.96 -5.57
C TYR A 28 7.36 9.92 -4.38
N LEU A 29 6.46 9.63 -3.44
CA LEU A 29 6.28 10.48 -2.27
C LEU A 29 7.55 10.49 -1.39
N ILE A 30 8.21 9.37 -1.26
CA ILE A 30 9.47 9.31 -0.51
C ILE A 30 10.47 10.32 -1.07
N GLY A 31 10.59 10.35 -2.40
CA GLY A 31 11.52 11.28 -3.05
C GLY A 31 11.13 12.74 -2.84
N GLU A 32 9.83 13.04 -2.99
CA GLU A 32 9.36 14.42 -2.86
C GLU A 32 9.35 14.89 -1.41
N ILE A 33 8.84 14.05 -0.52
CA ILE A 33 8.73 14.42 0.89
C ILE A 33 10.12 14.51 1.53
N GLY A 34 11.06 13.69 1.08
CA GLY A 34 12.41 13.74 1.56
C GLY A 34 13.09 15.10 1.36
N LYS A 35 12.64 15.85 0.35
CA LYS A 35 13.16 17.20 0.12
C LYS A 35 12.65 18.19 1.15
N ILE A 36 11.53 17.88 1.78
CA ILE A 36 10.90 18.77 2.76
C ILE A 36 11.23 18.32 4.18
N ASP A 37 11.07 17.03 4.45
CA ASP A 37 11.24 16.47 5.77
C ASP A 37 11.77 15.03 5.67
N PRO A 38 13.08 14.84 5.83
CA PRO A 38 13.66 13.50 5.72
C PRO A 38 13.08 12.49 6.71
N MET A 39 12.65 12.93 7.89
CA MET A 39 12.08 12.03 8.87
C MET A 39 10.78 11.43 8.38
N SER A 40 9.93 12.27 7.79
CA SER A 40 8.67 11.76 7.21
C SER A 40 8.95 10.77 6.09
N ALA A 41 9.95 11.02 5.28
CA ALA A 41 10.33 10.11 4.22
C ALA A 41 10.75 8.76 4.79
N GLN A 42 11.45 8.74 5.92
CA GLN A 42 11.85 7.49 6.57
C GLN A 42 10.65 6.68 7.02
N TYR A 43 9.62 7.33 7.54
CA TYR A 43 8.39 6.63 7.91
C TYR A 43 7.73 6.02 6.70
N LEU A 44 7.78 6.71 5.56
CA LEU A 44 7.22 6.16 4.32
C LEU A 44 8.01 4.96 3.82
N VAL A 45 9.33 4.98 4.00
CA VAL A 45 10.15 3.83 3.63
C VAL A 45 9.74 2.60 4.45
N VAL A 46 9.52 2.78 5.74
CA VAL A 46 9.08 1.68 6.60
C VAL A 46 7.69 1.21 6.19
N ALA A 47 6.79 2.15 5.91
CA ALA A 47 5.42 1.80 5.48
C ALA A 47 5.45 1.03 4.17
N ARG A 48 6.29 1.45 3.23
CA ARG A 48 6.41 0.76 1.95
C ARG A 48 6.89 -0.67 2.13
N LYS A 49 7.89 -0.85 2.97
CA LYS A 49 8.41 -2.18 3.24
C LYS A 49 7.34 -3.08 3.87
N SER A 50 6.63 -2.53 4.85
CA SER A 50 5.57 -3.27 5.52
C SER A 50 4.46 -3.65 4.54
N LEU A 51 4.07 -2.72 3.67
CA LEU A 51 3.04 -3.00 2.68
C LEU A 51 3.49 -4.07 1.69
N ALA A 52 4.73 -3.98 1.22
CA ALA A 52 5.26 -4.96 0.28
C ALA A 52 5.29 -6.36 0.89
N GLU A 53 5.68 -6.46 2.16
CA GLU A 53 5.71 -7.75 2.85
C GLU A 53 4.31 -8.30 3.04
N ALA A 54 3.37 -7.45 3.45
CA ALA A 54 1.99 -7.89 3.63
C ALA A 54 1.37 -8.34 2.32
N ALA A 55 1.64 -7.62 1.25
CA ALA A 55 1.12 -7.98 -0.07
C ALA A 55 1.74 -9.29 -0.56
N GLY A 56 3.04 -9.49 -0.32
CA GLY A 56 3.70 -10.72 -0.70
C GLY A 56 3.12 -11.92 0.00
N GLU A 57 2.85 -11.79 1.30
CA GLU A 57 2.23 -12.87 2.04
C GLU A 57 0.82 -13.18 1.53
N ALA A 58 0.06 -12.14 1.21
CA ALA A 58 -1.29 -12.33 0.70
C ALA A 58 -1.27 -13.09 -0.62
N PHE A 59 -0.34 -12.75 -1.50
CA PHE A 59 -0.24 -13.43 -2.78
C PHE A 59 0.20 -14.88 -2.63
N VAL A 60 1.14 -15.14 -1.73
CA VAL A 60 1.61 -16.49 -1.47
C VAL A 60 0.47 -17.36 -0.92
N LYS A 61 -0.31 -16.81 0.01
CA LYS A 61 -1.43 -17.54 0.59
C LYS A 61 -2.56 -17.78 -0.41
N ALA A 62 -2.67 -16.94 -1.44
CA ALA A 62 -3.68 -17.11 -2.45
C ALA A 62 -3.39 -18.30 -3.38
N HIS A 63 -2.19 -18.75 -3.39
CA HIS A 63 -1.78 -19.90 -4.20
C HIS A 63 -1.72 -21.15 -3.35
#